data_8d655c4ab34ffe826a48f9974ebb83c6
#
_entry.id   8d655c4ab34ffe826a48f9974ebb83c6
#
_cell.length_a   1.000
_cell.length_b   1.000
_cell.length_c   1.000
_cell.angle_alpha   90.00
_cell.angle_beta   90.00
_cell.angle_gamma   90.00
#
_symmetry.space_group_name_H-M   'P 1'
#
loop_
_entity.id
_entity.type
_entity.pdbx_description
1 polymer ?
#
loop_
_entity_poly.entity_id
_entity_poly.type
_entity_poly.pdbx_seq_one_letter_code
_entity_poly.pdbx_strand_id
1 'polypeptide(L)'
;MSKVKIKIKDLYKIFGPKGESHVERVKSGVGKTELLEKHSHVLGLQDINLDIIEGKIQVIMGLSGSGKSTLIRHINRLIEPTAGQIYIDDVDVLAMSDEELMNFRRFKASMVFQKFALLPHRTVLANTIYGLTMQGVEVKDAEERAAHWLKRVGLEGFEDRYPAQLSGGMQQRVGL
;
A
#
# COMPACT_ATOMS: atom_id res chain seq x y z
N MET A 1 -9.65 26.33 -5.53
CA MET A 1 -10.16 25.09 -4.91
C MET A 1 -8.98 24.13 -4.78
N SER A 2 -8.86 23.41 -3.66
CA SER A 2 -7.78 22.44 -3.47
C SER A 2 -8.04 21.24 -4.38
N LYS A 3 -7.02 20.82 -5.16
CA LYS A 3 -7.13 19.68 -6.08
C LYS A 3 -7.24 18.37 -5.29
N VAL A 4 -8.21 17.54 -5.64
CA VAL A 4 -8.31 16.17 -5.11
C VAL A 4 -7.26 15.31 -5.80
N LYS A 5 -6.40 14.66 -5.02
CA LYS A 5 -5.33 13.77 -5.52
C LYS A 5 -5.80 12.33 -5.63
N ILE A 6 -6.51 11.86 -4.60
CA ILE A 6 -7.06 10.50 -4.59
C ILE A 6 -8.54 10.60 -4.27
N LYS A 7 -9.37 9.95 -5.07
CA LYS A 7 -10.82 9.87 -4.88
C LYS A 7 -11.26 8.43 -4.82
N ILE A 8 -11.89 8.08 -3.73
CA ILE A 8 -12.48 6.74 -3.49
C ILE A 8 -13.98 6.90 -3.46
N LYS A 9 -14.70 6.06 -4.21
CA LYS A 9 -16.16 6.06 -4.29
C LYS A 9 -16.72 4.67 -4.07
N ASP A 10 -17.70 4.57 -3.16
CA ASP A 10 -18.51 3.38 -2.90
C ASP A 10 -17.65 2.11 -2.80
N LEU A 11 -16.52 2.19 -2.08
CA LEU A 11 -15.55 1.11 -2.02
C LEU A 11 -15.99 0.04 -1.02
N TYR A 12 -16.11 -1.19 -1.51
CA TYR A 12 -16.41 -2.37 -0.73
C TYR A 12 -15.30 -3.41 -0.87
N LYS A 13 -14.99 -4.08 0.25
CA LYS A 13 -14.15 -5.29 0.22
C LYS A 13 -14.78 -6.39 1.04
N ILE A 14 -15.14 -7.48 0.38
CA ILE A 14 -15.65 -8.72 0.97
C ILE A 14 -14.66 -9.82 0.62
N PHE A 15 -14.04 -10.40 1.65
CA PHE A 15 -13.12 -11.52 1.49
C PHE A 15 -13.91 -12.82 1.50
N GLY A 16 -13.63 -13.69 0.56
CA GLY A 16 -14.28 -14.98 0.34
C GLY A 16 -14.52 -15.24 -1.15
N PRO A 17 -14.89 -16.47 -1.52
CA PRO A 17 -15.18 -16.82 -2.90
C PRO A 17 -16.38 -16.03 -3.43
N LYS A 18 -16.27 -15.44 -4.64
CA LYS A 18 -17.36 -14.67 -5.25
C LYS A 18 -17.93 -13.57 -4.35
N GLY A 19 -17.05 -12.81 -3.66
CA GLY A 19 -17.46 -11.74 -2.72
C GLY A 19 -18.39 -10.71 -3.33
N GLU A 20 -18.31 -10.48 -4.64
CA GLU A 20 -19.19 -9.57 -5.41
C GLU A 20 -20.67 -9.93 -5.31
N SER A 21 -21.01 -11.21 -5.19
CA SER A 21 -22.41 -11.66 -5.03
C SER A 21 -23.06 -11.23 -3.70
N HIS A 22 -22.25 -10.78 -2.76
CA HIS A 22 -22.71 -10.35 -1.43
C HIS A 22 -22.78 -8.81 -1.29
N VAL A 23 -22.37 -8.04 -2.28
CA VAL A 23 -22.34 -6.57 -2.20
C VAL A 23 -23.74 -6.01 -1.96
N GLU A 24 -24.74 -6.45 -2.73
CA GLU A 24 -26.11 -5.96 -2.58
C GLU A 24 -26.73 -6.35 -1.23
N ARG A 25 -26.36 -7.51 -0.67
CA ARG A 25 -26.78 -7.89 0.69
C ARG A 25 -26.20 -6.96 1.75
N VAL A 26 -24.91 -6.62 1.62
CA VAL A 26 -24.25 -5.67 2.52
C VAL A 26 -24.88 -4.29 2.40
N LYS A 27 -25.17 -3.82 1.18
CA LYS A 27 -25.90 -2.56 0.95
C LYS A 27 -27.31 -2.56 1.56
N SER A 28 -27.99 -3.71 1.56
CA SER A 28 -29.31 -3.86 2.20
C SER A 28 -29.27 -4.03 3.72
N GLY A 29 -28.08 -3.98 4.35
CA GLY A 29 -27.93 -3.95 5.81
C GLY A 29 -27.38 -5.23 6.45
N VAL A 30 -26.96 -6.24 5.67
CA VAL A 30 -26.28 -7.42 6.23
C VAL A 30 -24.93 -7.01 6.81
N GLY A 31 -24.76 -7.21 8.13
CA GLY A 31 -23.58 -6.81 8.87
C GLY A 31 -22.46 -7.86 8.84
N LYS A 32 -21.30 -7.49 9.44
CA LYS A 32 -20.09 -8.34 9.50
C LYS A 32 -20.34 -9.72 10.11
N THR A 33 -21.06 -9.78 11.24
CA THR A 33 -21.34 -11.02 11.96
C THR A 33 -22.19 -11.95 11.12
N GLU A 34 -23.28 -11.44 10.57
CA GLU A 34 -24.19 -12.23 9.74
C GLU A 34 -23.52 -12.73 8.46
N LEU A 35 -22.70 -11.87 7.81
CA LEU A 35 -21.96 -12.26 6.60
C LEU A 35 -20.96 -13.39 6.89
N LEU A 36 -20.31 -13.33 8.07
CA LEU A 36 -19.38 -14.37 8.49
C LEU A 36 -20.10 -15.68 8.83
N GLU A 37 -21.12 -15.62 9.69
CA GLU A 37 -21.79 -16.81 10.23
C GLU A 37 -22.62 -17.54 9.19
N LYS A 38 -23.39 -16.81 8.37
CA LYS A 38 -24.29 -17.42 7.37
C LYS A 38 -23.66 -17.68 6.02
N HIS A 39 -22.60 -16.93 5.67
CA HIS A 39 -22.03 -16.97 4.32
C HIS A 39 -20.53 -17.28 4.29
N SER A 40 -19.87 -17.40 5.46
CA SER A 40 -18.41 -17.63 5.57
C SER A 40 -17.57 -16.56 4.83
N HIS A 41 -18.05 -15.32 4.82
CA HIS A 41 -17.36 -14.18 4.21
C HIS A 41 -16.99 -13.13 5.26
N VAL A 42 -15.87 -12.44 5.03
CA VAL A 42 -15.40 -11.38 5.93
C VAL A 42 -15.58 -10.02 5.26
N LEU A 43 -16.39 -9.16 5.87
CA LEU A 43 -16.55 -7.77 5.44
C LEU A 43 -15.35 -6.93 5.90
N GLY A 44 -14.46 -6.60 4.97
CA GLY A 44 -13.26 -5.83 5.22
C GLY A 44 -13.48 -4.33 5.16
N LEU A 45 -14.17 -3.85 4.12
CA LEU A 45 -14.55 -2.45 3.91
C LEU A 45 -16.00 -2.39 3.44
N GLN A 46 -16.69 -1.35 3.88
CA GLN A 46 -18.08 -1.09 3.52
C GLN A 46 -18.28 0.39 3.27
N ASP A 47 -18.78 0.72 2.08
CA ASP A 47 -19.21 2.07 1.69
C ASP A 47 -18.18 3.16 2.01
N ILE A 48 -16.91 2.93 1.60
CA ILE A 48 -15.86 3.92 1.83
C ILE A 48 -15.90 4.97 0.73
N ASN A 49 -16.16 6.20 1.14
CA ASN A 49 -16.12 7.39 0.31
C ASN A 49 -15.11 8.38 0.90
N LEU A 50 -14.08 8.77 0.12
CA LEU A 50 -12.98 9.59 0.64
C LEU A 50 -12.32 10.38 -0.49
N ASP A 51 -12.13 11.68 -0.27
CA ASP A 51 -11.33 12.56 -1.10
C ASP A 51 -10.06 12.97 -0.33
N ILE A 52 -8.89 12.67 -0.89
CA ILE A 52 -7.58 13.07 -0.33
C ILE A 52 -7.02 14.22 -1.18
N ILE A 53 -6.74 15.32 -0.51
CA ILE A 53 -6.28 16.55 -1.16
C ILE A 53 -4.78 16.49 -1.44
N GLU A 54 -4.37 16.99 -2.59
CA GLU A 54 -2.97 17.09 -3.00
C GLU A 54 -2.13 17.89 -1.98
N GLY A 55 -0.93 17.39 -1.65
CA GLY A 55 -0.01 18.03 -0.73
C GLY A 55 -0.45 18.03 0.74
N LYS A 56 -1.51 17.28 1.09
CA LYS A 56 -1.97 17.14 2.48
C LYS A 56 -1.68 15.74 3.02
N ILE A 57 -1.50 15.66 4.33
CA ILE A 57 -1.42 14.39 5.05
C ILE A 57 -2.83 13.99 5.44
N GLN A 58 -3.30 12.84 4.94
CA GLN A 58 -4.56 12.23 5.37
C GLN A 58 -4.28 11.16 6.41
N VAL A 59 -4.85 11.34 7.61
CA VAL A 59 -4.74 10.35 8.69
C VAL A 59 -5.98 9.47 8.71
N ILE A 60 -5.78 8.15 8.79
CA ILE A 60 -6.85 7.14 8.92
C ILE A 60 -6.66 6.45 10.27
N MET A 61 -7.63 6.63 11.17
CA MET A 61 -7.61 6.08 12.53
C MET A 61 -8.77 5.11 12.75
N GLY A 62 -8.64 4.25 13.73
CA GLY A 62 -9.67 3.29 14.13
C GLY A 62 -9.09 2.09 14.90
N LEU A 63 -9.93 1.26 15.46
CA LEU A 63 -9.54 0.08 16.22
C LEU A 63 -8.79 -0.97 15.37
N SER A 64 -8.12 -1.90 16.03
CA SER A 64 -7.54 -3.06 15.35
C SER A 64 -8.63 -3.83 14.60
N GLY A 65 -8.34 -4.29 13.37
CA GLY A 65 -9.31 -5.00 12.54
C GLY A 65 -10.37 -4.12 11.85
N SER A 66 -10.31 -2.77 11.98
CA SER A 66 -11.30 -1.88 11.33
C SER A 66 -11.08 -1.68 9.81
N GLY A 67 -10.10 -2.33 9.19
CA GLY A 67 -9.88 -2.24 7.74
C GLY A 67 -8.88 -1.18 7.29
N LYS A 68 -8.22 -0.43 8.17
CA LYS A 68 -7.26 0.64 7.80
C LYS A 68 -6.17 0.20 6.84
N SER A 69 -5.45 -0.87 7.17
CA SER A 69 -4.40 -1.42 6.30
C SER A 69 -4.97 -2.01 5.01
N THR A 70 -6.18 -2.50 5.04
CA THR A 70 -6.91 -2.97 3.86
C THR A 70 -7.19 -1.80 2.92
N LEU A 71 -7.72 -0.68 3.44
CA LEU A 71 -7.99 0.52 2.64
C LEU A 71 -6.73 1.05 1.95
N ILE A 72 -5.61 1.21 2.69
CA ILE A 72 -4.35 1.68 2.10
C ILE A 72 -3.86 0.76 0.98
N ARG A 73 -4.02 -0.56 1.13
CA ARG A 73 -3.61 -1.52 0.09
C ARG A 73 -4.50 -1.51 -1.15
N HIS A 74 -5.69 -0.95 -1.09
CA HIS A 74 -6.53 -0.75 -2.27
C HIS A 74 -6.04 0.44 -3.10
N ILE A 75 -5.49 1.50 -2.47
CA ILE A 75 -5.02 2.70 -3.19
C ILE A 75 -3.93 2.37 -4.21
N ASN A 76 -3.01 1.45 -3.88
CA ASN A 76 -1.98 0.97 -4.80
C ASN A 76 -2.32 -0.38 -5.44
N ARG A 77 -3.59 -0.79 -5.36
CA ARG A 77 -4.14 -2.02 -5.94
C ARG A 77 -3.35 -3.28 -5.57
N LEU A 78 -2.78 -3.33 -4.35
CA LEU A 78 -2.24 -4.58 -3.77
C LEU A 78 -3.35 -5.54 -3.36
N ILE A 79 -4.55 -5.02 -3.16
CA ILE A 79 -5.77 -5.78 -2.93
C ILE A 79 -6.82 -5.21 -3.90
N GLU A 80 -7.44 -6.09 -4.69
CA GLU A 80 -8.56 -5.70 -5.54
C GLU A 80 -9.81 -5.47 -4.68
N PRO A 81 -10.55 -4.37 -4.88
CA PRO A 81 -11.83 -4.18 -4.24
C PRO A 81 -12.87 -5.18 -4.77
N THR A 82 -13.93 -5.40 -4.00
CA THR A 82 -15.07 -6.18 -4.46
C THR A 82 -16.04 -5.33 -5.28
N ALA A 83 -16.15 -4.04 -4.94
CA ALA A 83 -16.90 -3.04 -5.70
C ALA A 83 -16.38 -1.64 -5.37
N GLY A 84 -16.77 -0.65 -6.18
CA GLY A 84 -16.39 0.76 -6.03
C GLY A 84 -15.33 1.20 -7.02
N GLN A 85 -14.81 2.42 -6.83
CA GLN A 85 -13.87 3.07 -7.75
C GLN A 85 -12.76 3.77 -6.98
N ILE A 86 -11.57 3.81 -7.57
CA ILE A 86 -10.40 4.50 -7.02
C ILE A 86 -9.75 5.30 -8.16
N TYR A 87 -9.75 6.61 -8.01
CA TYR A 87 -9.10 7.53 -8.94
C TYR A 87 -7.88 8.18 -8.30
N ILE A 88 -6.78 8.25 -9.03
CA ILE A 88 -5.59 9.00 -8.65
C ILE A 88 -5.23 9.90 -9.82
N ASP A 89 -5.15 11.22 -9.58
CA ASP A 89 -5.00 12.24 -10.64
C ASP A 89 -6.03 12.04 -11.77
N ASP A 90 -7.30 11.77 -11.41
CA ASP A 90 -8.42 11.48 -12.30
C ASP A 90 -8.30 10.21 -13.16
N VAL A 91 -7.26 9.40 -12.95
CA VAL A 91 -7.08 8.09 -13.62
C VAL A 91 -7.66 6.99 -12.75
N ASP A 92 -8.53 6.14 -13.31
CA ASP A 92 -9.08 4.98 -12.62
C ASP A 92 -8.01 3.89 -12.47
N VAL A 93 -7.57 3.68 -11.23
CA VAL A 93 -6.53 2.69 -10.90
C VAL A 93 -7.01 1.25 -11.17
N LEU A 94 -8.32 1.00 -11.08
CA LEU A 94 -8.89 -0.33 -11.27
C LEU A 94 -8.99 -0.70 -12.75
N ALA A 95 -9.01 0.28 -13.64
CA ALA A 95 -9.03 0.08 -15.09
C ALA A 95 -7.63 -0.07 -15.71
N MET A 96 -6.56 0.19 -14.94
CA MET A 96 -5.18 0.05 -15.44
C MET A 96 -4.86 -1.38 -15.87
N SER A 97 -4.22 -1.52 -17.01
CA SER A 97 -3.54 -2.77 -17.41
C SER A 97 -2.40 -3.13 -16.46
N ASP A 98 -1.90 -4.35 -16.55
CA ASP A 98 -0.77 -4.80 -15.70
C ASP A 98 0.49 -3.94 -15.91
N GLU A 99 0.76 -3.52 -17.14
CA GLU A 99 1.88 -2.64 -17.46
C GLU A 99 1.70 -1.24 -16.86
N GLU A 100 0.53 -0.64 -17.01
CA GLU A 100 0.20 0.66 -16.43
C GLU A 100 0.27 0.62 -14.90
N LEU A 101 -0.27 -0.43 -14.29
CA LEU A 101 -0.22 -0.64 -12.84
C LEU A 101 1.22 -0.82 -12.34
N MET A 102 2.05 -1.54 -13.08
CA MET A 102 3.47 -1.69 -12.75
C MET A 102 4.19 -0.33 -12.81
N ASN A 103 3.93 0.47 -13.84
CA ASN A 103 4.51 1.81 -13.98
C ASN A 103 3.98 2.77 -12.90
N PHE A 104 2.69 2.69 -12.57
CA PHE A 104 2.10 3.44 -11.46
C PHE A 104 2.82 3.14 -10.14
N ARG A 105 3.03 1.87 -9.81
CA ARG A 105 3.74 1.44 -8.59
C ARG A 105 5.22 1.82 -8.60
N ARG A 106 5.87 1.88 -9.76
CA ARG A 106 7.26 2.29 -9.89
C ARG A 106 7.49 3.79 -9.69
N PHE A 107 6.57 4.61 -10.18
CA PHE A 107 6.82 6.05 -10.33
C PHE A 107 5.83 6.95 -9.59
N LYS A 108 4.66 6.47 -9.20
CA LYS A 108 3.58 7.29 -8.65
C LYS A 108 3.16 6.93 -7.23
N ALA A 109 3.37 5.68 -6.79
CA ALA A 109 2.95 5.22 -5.48
C ALA A 109 4.07 4.45 -4.78
N SER A 110 4.28 4.71 -3.50
CA SER A 110 5.13 3.92 -2.64
C SER A 110 4.38 3.52 -1.37
N MET A 111 4.85 2.49 -0.69
CA MET A 111 4.23 2.01 0.54
C MET A 111 5.29 1.58 1.54
N VAL A 112 5.17 2.09 2.77
CA VAL A 112 5.94 1.59 3.91
C VAL A 112 5.13 0.50 4.60
N PHE A 113 5.71 -0.68 4.74
CA PHE A 113 5.03 -1.85 5.30
C PHE A 113 5.29 -2.00 6.79
N GLN A 114 4.28 -2.45 7.55
CA GLN A 114 4.40 -2.72 8.99
C GLN A 114 5.48 -3.76 9.34
N LYS A 115 5.71 -4.75 8.46
CA LYS A 115 6.73 -5.80 8.58
C LYS A 115 7.94 -5.51 7.67
N PHE A 116 8.30 -4.25 7.50
CA PHE A 116 9.47 -3.71 6.81
C PHE A 116 9.59 -4.09 5.32
N ALA A 117 9.12 -5.25 4.90
CA ALA A 117 9.19 -5.81 3.52
C ALA A 117 10.61 -5.84 2.93
N LEU A 118 11.62 -5.98 3.78
CA LEU A 118 13.01 -6.14 3.32
C LEU A 118 13.24 -7.53 2.75
N LEU A 119 14.06 -7.60 1.71
CA LEU A 119 14.53 -8.84 1.11
C LEU A 119 15.62 -9.45 2.01
N PRO A 120 15.37 -10.59 2.69
CA PRO A 120 16.25 -11.09 3.75
C PRO A 120 17.61 -11.57 3.24
N HIS A 121 17.70 -11.91 1.96
CA HIS A 121 18.89 -12.37 1.26
C HIS A 121 19.71 -11.23 0.63
N ARG A 122 19.31 -9.97 0.81
CA ARG A 122 19.99 -8.78 0.32
C ARG A 122 20.51 -7.94 1.47
N THR A 123 21.65 -7.28 1.27
CA THR A 123 22.20 -6.32 2.25
C THR A 123 21.31 -5.10 2.41
N VAL A 124 21.60 -4.26 3.38
CA VAL A 124 20.93 -2.97 3.60
C VAL A 124 21.03 -2.10 2.35
N LEU A 125 22.24 -1.94 1.79
CA LEU A 125 22.44 -1.18 0.56
C LEU A 125 21.60 -1.74 -0.58
N ALA A 126 21.67 -3.06 -0.82
CA ALA A 126 20.92 -3.72 -1.89
C ALA A 126 19.40 -3.62 -1.73
N ASN A 127 18.89 -3.57 -0.49
CA ASN A 127 17.48 -3.28 -0.21
C ASN A 127 17.14 -1.82 -0.51
N THR A 128 18.00 -0.88 -0.10
CA THR A 128 17.78 0.56 -0.28
C THR A 128 17.77 0.96 -1.76
N ILE A 129 18.67 0.41 -2.58
CA ILE A 129 18.71 0.72 -4.02
C ILE A 129 17.67 -0.03 -4.84
N TYR A 130 16.99 -1.03 -4.28
CA TYR A 130 16.11 -1.92 -5.04
C TYR A 130 15.04 -1.18 -5.85
N GLY A 131 14.37 -0.20 -5.25
CA GLY A 131 13.37 0.61 -5.93
C GLY A 131 13.97 1.42 -7.09
N LEU A 132 15.15 1.99 -6.90
CA LEU A 132 15.85 2.79 -7.92
C LEU A 132 16.30 1.93 -9.10
N THR A 133 16.84 0.73 -8.84
CA THR A 133 17.23 -0.21 -9.91
C THR A 133 16.01 -0.69 -10.71
N MET A 134 14.87 -0.91 -10.05
CA MET A 134 13.61 -1.23 -10.74
C MET A 134 13.06 -0.07 -11.58
N GLN A 135 13.44 1.16 -11.27
CA GLN A 135 13.14 2.36 -12.07
C GLN A 135 14.13 2.58 -13.22
N GLY A 136 15.19 1.76 -13.35
CA GLY A 136 16.19 1.86 -14.39
C GLY A 136 17.32 2.86 -14.07
N VAL A 137 17.46 3.28 -12.81
CA VAL A 137 18.55 4.14 -12.35
C VAL A 137 19.86 3.33 -12.40
N GLU A 138 20.93 3.92 -12.92
CA GLU A 138 22.25 3.33 -12.92
C GLU A 138 22.70 2.98 -11.50
N VAL A 139 23.37 1.83 -11.34
CA VAL A 139 23.72 1.29 -10.02
C VAL A 139 24.55 2.27 -9.21
N LYS A 140 25.53 2.92 -9.83
CA LYS A 140 26.39 3.91 -9.16
C LYS A 140 25.59 5.08 -8.60
N ASP A 141 24.69 5.64 -9.39
CA ASP A 141 23.82 6.76 -8.96
C ASP A 141 22.85 6.31 -7.84
N ALA A 142 22.36 5.07 -7.94
CA ALA A 142 21.50 4.49 -6.92
C ALA A 142 22.25 4.31 -5.58
N GLU A 143 23.50 3.83 -5.62
CA GLU A 143 24.35 3.67 -4.44
C GLU A 143 24.70 5.01 -3.78
N GLU A 144 25.06 6.03 -4.57
CA GLU A 144 25.32 7.38 -4.04
C GLU A 144 24.08 7.96 -3.32
N ARG A 145 22.91 7.82 -3.93
CA ARG A 145 21.63 8.24 -3.31
C ARG A 145 21.31 7.44 -2.07
N ALA A 146 21.53 6.12 -2.09
CA ALA A 146 21.31 5.25 -0.95
C ALA A 146 22.22 5.61 0.23
N ALA A 147 23.51 5.83 -0.01
CA ALA A 147 24.47 6.26 1.02
C ALA A 147 24.02 7.56 1.70
N HIS A 148 23.55 8.55 0.92
CA HIS A 148 23.00 9.79 1.46
C HIS A 148 21.81 9.54 2.40
N TRP A 149 20.84 8.70 1.98
CA TRP A 149 19.66 8.43 2.80
C TRP A 149 19.97 7.56 4.00
N LEU A 150 20.82 6.53 3.87
CA LEU A 150 21.26 5.70 5.00
C LEU A 150 21.93 6.53 6.09
N LYS A 151 22.77 7.49 5.71
CA LYS A 151 23.36 8.44 6.65
C LYS A 151 22.28 9.28 7.34
N ARG A 152 21.30 9.80 6.61
CA ARG A 152 20.21 10.62 7.18
C ARG A 152 19.34 9.87 8.18
N VAL A 153 19.15 8.57 8.00
CA VAL A 153 18.38 7.73 8.93
C VAL A 153 19.25 7.06 10.01
N GLY A 154 20.55 7.42 10.09
CA GLY A 154 21.48 6.91 11.10
C GLY A 154 21.84 5.45 10.91
N LEU A 155 22.05 5.03 9.66
CA LEU A 155 22.44 3.68 9.26
C LEU A 155 23.77 3.68 8.49
N GLU A 156 24.56 4.75 8.54
CA GLU A 156 25.92 4.82 8.00
C GLU A 156 26.78 3.74 8.65
N GLY A 157 27.50 2.94 7.85
CA GLY A 157 28.32 1.81 8.28
C GLY A 157 27.57 0.47 8.42
N PHE A 158 26.26 0.44 8.07
CA PHE A 158 25.46 -0.79 8.04
C PHE A 158 25.13 -1.28 6.63
N GLU A 159 25.73 -0.71 5.61
CA GLU A 159 25.43 -0.95 4.17
C GLU A 159 25.54 -2.44 3.81
N ASP A 160 26.55 -3.12 4.32
CA ASP A 160 26.84 -4.52 4.02
C ASP A 160 26.15 -5.52 4.97
N ARG A 161 25.39 -5.03 5.96
CA ARG A 161 24.65 -5.89 6.88
C ARG A 161 23.38 -6.42 6.22
N TYR A 162 22.99 -7.62 6.66
CA TYR A 162 21.71 -8.23 6.27
C TYR A 162 20.58 -7.84 7.24
N PRO A 163 19.31 -7.86 6.84
CA PRO A 163 18.19 -7.53 7.72
C PRO A 163 18.19 -8.27 9.06
N ALA A 164 18.56 -9.56 9.07
CA ALA A 164 18.64 -10.35 10.30
C ALA A 164 19.69 -9.85 11.33
N GLN A 165 20.63 -9.01 10.91
CA GLN A 165 21.66 -8.42 11.75
C GLN A 165 21.25 -7.05 12.32
N LEU A 166 20.03 -6.58 11.99
CA LEU A 166 19.52 -5.27 12.38
C LEU A 166 18.43 -5.41 13.45
N SER A 167 18.34 -4.43 14.34
CA SER A 167 17.16 -4.31 15.21
C SER A 167 15.91 -3.97 14.40
N GLY A 168 14.70 -4.23 14.94
CA GLY A 168 13.45 -3.92 14.28
C GLY A 168 13.33 -2.43 13.88
N GLY A 169 13.78 -1.51 14.74
CA GLY A 169 13.81 -0.09 14.43
C GLY A 169 14.79 0.28 13.31
N MET A 170 15.90 -0.43 13.19
CA MET A 170 16.83 -0.25 12.06
C MET A 170 16.22 -0.78 10.76
N GLN A 171 15.60 -1.97 10.80
CA GLN A 171 14.90 -2.53 9.63
C GLN A 171 13.78 -1.59 9.14
N GLN A 172 13.05 -0.97 10.06
CA GLN A 172 12.02 0.01 9.71
C GLN A 172 12.60 1.21 8.98
N ARG A 173 13.76 1.71 9.44
CA ARG A 173 14.44 2.84 8.79
C ARG A 173 15.02 2.50 7.42
N VAL A 174 15.40 1.25 7.16
CA VAL A 174 15.78 0.79 5.82
C VAL A 174 14.57 0.77 4.89
N GLY A 175 13.37 0.48 5.42
CA GLY A 175 12.11 0.42 4.67
C GLY A 175 11.45 1.78 4.37
N LEU A 176 12.04 2.88 4.85
CA LEU A 176 11.60 4.27 4.56
C LEU A 176 12.18 4.78 3.25
#